data_9e13102035c0846f31ae3504b1ee24df
#
_entry.id   9e13102035c0846f31ae3504b1ee24df
#
_cell.length_a   1.000
_cell.length_b   1.000
_cell.length_c   1.000
_cell.angle_alpha   90.00
_cell.angle_beta   90.00
_cell.angle_gamma   90.00
#
_symmetry.space_group_name_H-M   'P 1'
#
loop_
_entity.id
_entity.type
_entity.pdbx_description
1 polymer ?
#
loop_
_entity_poly.entity_id
_entity_poly.type
_entity_poly.pdbx_seq_one_letter_code
_entity_poly.pdbx_strand_id
1 'polypeptide(L)'
;ILAALYPAVWGAGQMLTGWWSDHIGRKHLITAGMLLQAAAIALVAAGTTFGVWATAQVLLGVGTALVYPTLLAVIGDVAHPAWRARAVGVYRLWRDGGFAVGALLAGVLADAFSLTTAIWAIAALTAASGLVVAVRMYETHPRT
;
A
#
# COMPACT_ATOMS: atom_id res chain seq x y z
N ILE A 1 2.67 15.30 -15.56
CA ILE A 1 1.27 14.85 -15.36
C ILE A 1 1.25 13.48 -14.68
N LEU A 2 1.91 12.42 -15.21
CA LEU A 2 1.90 11.08 -14.61
C LEU A 2 2.29 11.07 -13.13
N ALA A 3 3.37 11.76 -12.77
CA ALA A 3 3.84 11.82 -11.38
C ALA A 3 2.86 12.50 -10.40
N ALA A 4 1.94 13.32 -10.90
CA ALA A 4 0.95 14.00 -10.09
C ALA A 4 -0.34 13.18 -9.88
N LEU A 5 -0.64 12.22 -10.76
CA LEU A 5 -1.86 11.40 -10.68
C LEU A 5 -1.89 10.56 -9.40
N TYR A 6 -0.80 9.88 -9.09
CA TYR A 6 -0.71 9.04 -7.91
C TYR A 6 -1.00 9.82 -6.60
N PRO A 7 -0.27 10.90 -6.26
CA PRO A 7 -0.52 11.62 -5.01
C PRO A 7 -1.88 12.34 -4.99
N ALA A 8 -2.40 12.79 -6.13
CA ALA A 8 -3.72 13.41 -6.21
C ALA A 8 -4.84 12.40 -5.89
N VAL A 9 -4.79 11.21 -6.50
CA VAL A 9 -5.77 10.15 -6.25
C VAL A 9 -5.65 9.63 -4.82
N TRP A 10 -4.42 9.42 -4.34
CA TRP A 10 -4.17 9.01 -2.96
C TRP A 10 -4.72 10.03 -1.95
N GLY A 11 -4.42 11.32 -2.13
CA GLY A 11 -4.90 12.38 -1.25
C GLY A 11 -6.43 12.47 -1.22
N ALA A 12 -7.07 12.47 -2.38
CA ALA A 12 -8.53 12.48 -2.47
C ALA A 12 -9.16 11.19 -1.88
N GLY A 13 -8.57 10.04 -2.15
CA GLY A 13 -9.06 8.75 -1.68
C GLY A 13 -9.04 8.59 -0.16
N GLN A 14 -8.10 9.22 0.54
CA GLN A 14 -8.03 9.19 2.00
C GLN A 14 -9.29 9.73 2.69
N MET A 15 -9.99 10.67 2.06
CA MET A 15 -11.22 11.24 2.61
C MET A 15 -12.36 10.21 2.66
N LEU A 16 -12.36 9.24 1.77
CA LEU A 16 -13.39 8.20 1.67
C LEU A 16 -13.03 6.92 2.45
N THR A 17 -11.74 6.64 2.58
CA THR A 17 -11.25 5.36 3.12
C THR A 17 -11.60 5.18 4.60
N GLY A 18 -11.61 6.26 5.38
CA GLY A 18 -12.02 6.20 6.79
C GLY A 18 -13.43 5.61 6.93
N TRP A 19 -14.37 6.16 6.20
CA TRP A 19 -15.75 5.67 6.20
C TRP A 19 -15.88 4.23 5.68
N TRP A 20 -15.18 3.88 4.60
CA TRP A 20 -15.20 2.52 4.05
C TRP A 20 -14.61 1.50 5.02
N SER A 21 -13.54 1.87 5.73
CA SER A 21 -12.88 0.95 6.66
C SER A 21 -13.76 0.60 7.86
N ASP A 22 -14.68 1.49 8.24
CA ASP A 22 -15.64 1.26 9.31
C ASP A 22 -16.81 0.34 8.89
N HIS A 23 -17.05 0.19 7.58
CA HIS A 23 -18.16 -0.64 7.07
C HIS A 23 -17.71 -1.99 6.50
N ILE A 24 -16.57 -2.02 5.80
CA ILE A 24 -16.08 -3.22 5.10
C ILE A 24 -15.18 -4.07 6.00
N GLY A 25 -14.55 -3.44 7.01
CA GLY A 25 -13.56 -4.07 7.88
C GLY A 25 -12.12 -3.78 7.45
N ARG A 26 -11.23 -3.75 8.44
CA ARG A 26 -9.82 -3.33 8.28
C ARG A 26 -9.03 -4.31 7.41
N LYS A 27 -9.13 -5.60 7.70
CA LYS A 27 -8.39 -6.66 7.01
C LYS A 27 -8.66 -6.69 5.51
N HIS A 28 -9.93 -6.64 5.12
CA HIS A 28 -10.33 -6.73 3.71
C HIS A 28 -9.84 -5.53 2.91
N LEU A 29 -9.94 -4.33 3.47
CA LEU A 29 -9.45 -3.12 2.80
C LEU A 29 -7.93 -3.14 2.60
N ILE A 30 -7.17 -3.52 3.63
CA ILE A 30 -5.70 -3.60 3.53
C ILE A 30 -5.31 -4.64 2.49
N THR A 31 -5.91 -5.84 2.55
CA THR A 31 -5.61 -6.90 1.58
C THR A 31 -5.93 -6.47 0.14
N ALA A 32 -7.14 -5.95 -0.09
CA ALA A 32 -7.55 -5.48 -1.41
C ALA A 32 -6.65 -4.34 -1.91
N GLY A 33 -6.33 -3.38 -1.05
CA GLY A 33 -5.45 -2.27 -1.38
C GLY A 33 -4.04 -2.72 -1.76
N MET A 34 -3.45 -3.66 -1.03
CA MET A 34 -2.12 -4.20 -1.34
C MET A 34 -2.10 -5.00 -2.64
N LEU A 35 -3.11 -5.83 -2.90
CA LEU A 35 -3.21 -6.56 -4.16
C LEU A 35 -3.45 -5.62 -5.34
N LEU A 36 -4.24 -4.56 -5.16
CA LEU A 36 -4.44 -3.53 -6.16
C LEU A 36 -3.15 -2.76 -6.46
N GLN A 37 -2.36 -2.42 -5.43
CA GLN A 37 -1.03 -1.82 -5.62
C GLN A 37 -0.10 -2.75 -6.39
N ALA A 38 -0.05 -4.03 -6.04
CA ALA A 38 0.77 -5.02 -6.76
C ALA A 38 0.39 -5.11 -8.23
N ALA A 39 -0.91 -5.17 -8.55
CA ALA A 39 -1.41 -5.17 -9.91
C ALA A 39 -1.08 -3.87 -10.65
N ALA A 40 -1.19 -2.72 -9.98
CA ALA A 40 -0.84 -1.42 -10.55
C ALA A 40 0.67 -1.33 -10.87
N ILE A 41 1.55 -1.80 -9.97
CA ILE A 41 3.00 -1.85 -10.21
C ILE A 41 3.32 -2.80 -11.37
N ALA A 42 2.69 -3.97 -11.43
CA ALA A 42 2.84 -4.90 -12.56
C ALA A 42 2.38 -4.27 -13.89
N LEU A 43 1.29 -3.49 -13.85
CA LEU A 43 0.80 -2.75 -15.02
C LEU A 43 1.79 -1.68 -15.49
N VAL A 44 2.55 -1.03 -14.59
CA VAL A 44 3.65 -0.13 -14.97
C VAL A 44 4.72 -0.88 -15.73
N ALA A 45 5.12 -2.09 -15.25
CA ALA A 45 6.15 -2.90 -15.90
C ALA A 45 5.73 -3.43 -17.27
N ALA A 46 4.45 -3.80 -17.42
CA ALA A 46 3.89 -4.32 -18.69
C ALA A 46 3.49 -3.21 -19.67
N GLY A 47 3.31 -1.97 -19.18
CA GLY A 47 2.77 -0.86 -19.96
C GLY A 47 3.76 -0.28 -20.94
N THR A 48 3.24 0.05 -22.15
CA THR A 48 4.02 0.70 -23.23
C THR A 48 3.41 2.02 -23.69
N THR A 49 2.25 2.39 -23.16
CA THR A 49 1.54 3.62 -23.58
C THR A 49 1.26 4.52 -22.38
N PHE A 50 1.13 5.83 -22.66
CA PHE A 50 0.77 6.83 -21.64
C PHE A 50 -0.53 6.47 -20.91
N GLY A 51 -1.55 5.99 -21.64
CA GLY A 51 -2.85 5.63 -21.05
C GLY A 51 -2.72 4.49 -20.03
N VAL A 52 -1.92 3.47 -20.33
CA VAL A 52 -1.65 2.34 -19.39
C VAL A 52 -0.93 2.84 -18.15
N TRP A 53 0.10 3.67 -18.31
CA TRP A 53 0.81 4.23 -17.15
C TRP A 53 -0.06 5.18 -16.32
N ALA A 54 -0.92 5.99 -16.96
CA ALA A 54 -1.86 6.85 -16.26
C ALA A 54 -2.86 6.02 -15.42
N THR A 55 -3.41 4.96 -16.00
CA THR A 55 -4.29 4.01 -15.31
C THR A 55 -3.57 3.35 -14.13
N ALA A 56 -2.34 2.90 -14.32
CA ALA A 56 -1.53 2.31 -13.26
C ALA A 56 -1.32 3.30 -12.09
N GLN A 57 -1.03 4.57 -12.35
CA GLN A 57 -0.87 5.60 -11.32
C GLN A 57 -2.17 5.85 -10.54
N VAL A 58 -3.31 5.85 -11.21
CA VAL A 58 -4.63 5.97 -10.55
C VAL A 58 -4.89 4.78 -9.66
N LEU A 59 -4.71 3.55 -10.15
CA LEU A 59 -4.90 2.32 -9.39
C LEU A 59 -3.95 2.24 -8.18
N LEU A 60 -2.70 2.66 -8.37
CA LEU A 60 -1.71 2.72 -7.29
C LEU A 60 -2.14 3.72 -6.21
N GLY A 61 -2.65 4.89 -6.60
CA GLY A 61 -3.18 5.90 -5.69
C GLY A 61 -4.38 5.40 -4.89
N VAL A 62 -5.33 4.72 -5.55
CA VAL A 62 -6.48 4.09 -4.88
C VAL A 62 -6.02 3.01 -3.91
N GLY A 63 -5.16 2.09 -4.34
CA GLY A 63 -4.64 1.03 -3.48
C GLY A 63 -3.94 1.59 -2.25
N THR A 64 -3.14 2.65 -2.41
CA THR A 64 -2.45 3.32 -1.30
C THR A 64 -3.42 4.00 -0.34
N ALA A 65 -4.47 4.63 -0.86
CA ALA A 65 -5.52 5.23 -0.04
C ALA A 65 -6.28 4.19 0.80
N LEU A 66 -6.46 2.98 0.30
CA LEU A 66 -7.09 1.88 1.05
C LEU A 66 -6.21 1.34 2.19
N VAL A 67 -4.89 1.35 2.04
CA VAL A 67 -3.95 0.70 2.96
C VAL A 67 -3.56 1.62 4.14
N TYR A 68 -3.00 2.80 3.86
CA TYR A 68 -2.34 3.58 4.92
C TYR A 68 -3.27 4.11 6.00
N PRO A 69 -4.42 4.74 5.69
CA PRO A 69 -5.35 5.17 6.73
C PRO A 69 -5.91 4.00 7.53
N THR A 70 -6.16 2.87 6.86
CA THR A 70 -6.71 1.67 7.49
C THR A 70 -5.70 1.04 8.45
N LEU A 71 -4.41 1.00 8.13
CA LEU A 71 -3.35 0.55 9.05
C LEU A 71 -3.26 1.43 10.30
N LEU A 72 -3.41 2.75 10.16
CA LEU A 72 -3.46 3.64 11.31
C LEU A 72 -4.71 3.40 12.17
N ALA A 73 -5.84 3.10 11.54
CA ALA A 73 -7.06 2.72 12.26
C ALA A 73 -6.87 1.42 13.04
N VAL A 74 -6.24 0.38 12.43
CA VAL A 74 -5.89 -0.87 13.13
C VAL A 74 -5.07 -0.60 14.39
N ILE A 75 -4.07 0.28 14.31
CA ILE A 75 -3.28 0.65 15.49
C ILE A 75 -4.16 1.33 16.55
N GLY A 76 -5.09 2.18 16.11
CA GLY A 76 -6.08 2.82 16.98
C GLY A 76 -6.98 1.82 17.68
N ASP A 77 -7.38 0.74 16.99
CA ASP A 77 -8.25 -0.31 17.52
C ASP A 77 -7.54 -1.19 18.57
N VAL A 78 -6.25 -1.52 18.35
CA VAL A 78 -5.53 -2.48 19.20
C VAL A 78 -4.62 -1.85 20.25
N ALA A 79 -4.16 -0.62 20.06
CA ALA A 79 -3.22 0.03 20.96
C ALA A 79 -3.96 0.74 22.10
N HIS A 80 -3.60 0.39 23.35
CA HIS A 80 -4.13 1.08 24.53
C HIS A 80 -3.78 2.58 24.49
N PRO A 81 -4.68 3.50 24.88
CA PRO A 81 -4.49 4.95 24.82
C PRO A 81 -3.15 5.44 25.40
N ALA A 82 -2.68 4.84 26.51
CA ALA A 82 -1.45 5.25 27.20
C ALA A 82 -0.17 5.11 26.34
N TRP A 83 -0.13 4.20 25.34
CA TRP A 83 1.05 3.98 24.50
C TRP A 83 0.75 4.02 23.00
N ARG A 84 -0.46 4.44 22.60
CA ARG A 84 -0.89 4.56 21.19
C ARG A 84 0.06 5.42 20.36
N ALA A 85 0.51 6.55 20.87
CA ALA A 85 1.47 7.42 20.17
C ALA A 85 2.80 6.70 19.89
N ARG A 86 3.27 5.86 20.84
CA ARG A 86 4.48 5.05 20.67
C ARG A 86 4.27 3.97 19.62
N ALA A 87 3.10 3.31 19.60
CA ALA A 87 2.76 2.32 18.57
C ALA A 87 2.74 2.93 17.16
N VAL A 88 2.16 4.13 16.99
CA VAL A 88 2.20 4.87 15.73
C VAL A 88 3.64 5.23 15.35
N GLY A 89 4.49 5.60 16.29
CA GLY A 89 5.90 5.87 16.05
C GLY A 89 6.65 4.64 15.53
N VAL A 90 6.45 3.47 16.15
CA VAL A 90 7.03 2.19 15.70
C VAL A 90 6.52 1.83 14.28
N TYR A 91 5.23 1.98 14.03
CA TYR A 91 4.66 1.75 12.69
C TYR A 91 5.33 2.65 11.63
N ARG A 92 5.49 3.94 11.92
CA ARG A 92 6.15 4.88 11.00
C ARG A 92 7.61 4.49 10.75
N LEU A 93 8.35 4.09 11.78
CA LEU A 93 9.72 3.62 11.65
C LEU A 93 9.83 2.43 10.68
N TRP A 94 8.96 1.43 10.82
CA TRP A 94 8.93 0.27 9.92
C TRP A 94 8.49 0.63 8.52
N ARG A 95 7.49 1.49 8.37
CA ARG A 95 7.03 1.98 7.07
C ARG A 95 8.15 2.74 6.33
N ASP A 96 8.78 3.70 6.99
CA ASP A 96 9.79 4.55 6.37
C ASP A 96 11.10 3.77 6.14
N GLY A 97 11.45 2.87 7.07
CA GLY A 97 12.52 1.89 6.87
C GLY A 97 12.25 0.96 5.68
N GLY A 98 11.01 0.52 5.52
CA GLY A 98 10.58 -0.26 4.36
C GLY A 98 10.75 0.49 3.03
N PHE A 99 10.47 1.79 2.99
CA PHE A 99 10.75 2.61 1.81
C PHE A 99 12.24 2.68 1.49
N ALA A 100 13.09 2.89 2.50
CA ALA A 100 14.54 2.94 2.30
C ALA A 100 15.09 1.61 1.78
N VAL A 101 14.73 0.49 2.42
CA VAL A 101 15.14 -0.86 2.01
C VAL A 101 14.58 -1.21 0.63
N GLY A 102 13.33 -0.87 0.36
CA GLY A 102 12.68 -1.09 -0.94
C GLY A 102 13.36 -0.32 -2.07
N ALA A 103 13.76 0.94 -1.83
CA ALA A 103 14.47 1.75 -2.81
C ALA A 103 15.87 1.16 -3.11
N LEU A 104 16.59 0.73 -2.08
CA LEU A 104 17.90 0.07 -2.24
C LEU A 104 17.76 -1.25 -3.02
N LEU A 105 16.79 -2.08 -2.66
CA LEU A 105 16.53 -3.34 -3.35
C LEU A 105 16.19 -3.10 -4.83
N ALA A 106 15.30 -2.14 -5.11
CA ALA A 106 14.92 -1.79 -6.47
C ALA A 106 16.13 -1.28 -7.28
N GLY A 107 16.98 -0.43 -6.68
CA GLY A 107 18.21 0.06 -7.30
C GLY A 107 19.17 -1.08 -7.65
N VAL A 108 19.48 -1.94 -6.69
CA VAL A 108 20.38 -3.10 -6.91
C VAL A 108 19.83 -4.04 -8.00
N LEU A 109 18.52 -4.31 -7.99
CA LEU A 109 17.91 -5.16 -9.02
C LEU A 109 17.91 -4.49 -10.40
N ALA A 110 17.72 -3.18 -10.46
CA ALA A 110 17.75 -2.42 -11.71
C ALA A 110 19.17 -2.42 -12.32
N ASP A 111 20.19 -2.24 -11.48
CA ASP A 111 21.60 -2.23 -11.91
C ASP A 111 22.09 -3.63 -12.31
N ALA A 112 21.70 -4.67 -11.55
CA ALA A 112 22.14 -6.04 -11.79
C ALA A 112 21.44 -6.71 -12.98
N PHE A 113 20.19 -6.36 -13.26
CA PHE A 113 19.35 -7.00 -14.29
C PHE A 113 18.73 -5.98 -15.24
N SER A 114 17.64 -5.32 -14.80
CA SER A 114 16.98 -4.26 -15.55
C SER A 114 15.96 -3.53 -14.68
N LEU A 115 15.57 -2.32 -15.09
CA LEU A 115 14.50 -1.57 -14.43
C LEU A 115 13.17 -2.34 -14.43
N THR A 116 12.84 -3.01 -15.53
CA THR A 116 11.62 -3.82 -15.65
C THR A 116 11.62 -4.99 -14.66
N THR A 117 12.77 -5.67 -14.50
CA THR A 117 12.92 -6.75 -13.51
C THR A 117 12.73 -6.23 -12.09
N ALA A 118 13.29 -5.07 -11.77
CA ALA A 118 13.12 -4.44 -10.46
C ALA A 118 11.65 -4.13 -10.17
N ILE A 119 10.91 -3.57 -11.14
CA ILE A 119 9.48 -3.26 -10.98
C ILE A 119 8.67 -4.55 -10.75
N TRP A 120 8.93 -5.62 -11.52
CA TRP A 120 8.27 -6.92 -11.32
C TRP A 120 8.56 -7.52 -9.94
N ALA A 121 9.81 -7.41 -9.45
CA ALA A 121 10.17 -7.89 -8.12
C ALA A 121 9.42 -7.12 -7.01
N ILE A 122 9.30 -5.80 -7.13
CA ILE A 122 8.53 -4.99 -6.18
C ILE A 122 7.03 -5.33 -6.25
N ALA A 123 6.48 -5.56 -7.44
CA ALA A 123 5.09 -6.00 -7.60
C ALA A 123 4.84 -7.35 -6.89
N ALA A 124 5.73 -8.32 -7.09
CA ALA A 124 5.66 -9.64 -6.45
C ALA A 124 5.78 -9.54 -4.92
N LEU A 125 6.71 -8.72 -4.41
CA LEU A 125 6.87 -8.49 -2.97
C LEU A 125 5.64 -7.84 -2.35
N THR A 126 5.02 -6.87 -3.04
CA THR A 126 3.79 -6.21 -2.61
C THR A 126 2.62 -7.20 -2.59
N ALA A 127 2.49 -8.06 -3.62
CA ALA A 127 1.48 -9.12 -3.65
C ALA A 127 1.67 -10.12 -2.51
N ALA A 128 2.90 -10.58 -2.28
CA ALA A 128 3.23 -11.48 -1.18
C ALA A 128 2.86 -10.87 0.18
N SER A 129 3.17 -9.58 0.39
CA SER A 129 2.78 -8.86 1.60
C SER A 129 1.25 -8.80 1.77
N GLY A 130 0.50 -8.56 0.69
CA GLY A 130 -0.97 -8.60 0.71
C GLY A 130 -1.52 -9.98 1.08
N LEU A 131 -0.91 -11.06 0.56
CA LEU A 131 -1.27 -12.43 0.91
C LEU A 131 -0.95 -12.76 2.39
N VAL A 132 0.17 -12.28 2.91
CA VAL A 132 0.50 -12.42 4.34
C VAL A 132 -0.56 -11.74 5.21
N VAL A 133 -1.01 -10.55 4.85
CA VAL A 133 -2.11 -9.87 5.54
C VAL A 133 -3.39 -10.70 5.46
N ALA A 134 -3.74 -11.22 4.27
CA ALA A 134 -4.93 -12.02 4.07
C ALA A 134 -4.95 -13.28 4.96
N VAL A 135 -3.79 -13.91 5.20
CA VAL A 135 -3.69 -15.16 5.96
C VAL A 135 -3.49 -14.90 7.47
N ARG A 136 -2.62 -13.94 7.82
CA ARG A 136 -2.14 -13.78 9.20
C ARG A 136 -2.88 -12.72 10.00
N MET A 137 -3.47 -11.72 9.34
CA MET A 137 -4.18 -10.66 10.03
C MET A 137 -5.59 -11.13 10.43
N TYR A 138 -6.01 -10.86 11.67
CA TYR A 138 -7.39 -10.97 12.10
C TYR A 138 -8.12 -9.63 11.91
N GLU A 139 -9.46 -9.67 11.84
CA GLU A 139 -10.27 -8.45 11.76
C GLU A 139 -10.26 -7.74 13.12
N THR A 140 -9.87 -6.46 13.12
CA THR A 140 -9.74 -5.65 14.33
C THR A 140 -10.94 -4.74 14.57
N HIS A 141 -11.77 -4.53 13.54
CA HIS A 141 -12.95 -3.69 13.69
C HIS A 141 -14.04 -4.46 14.48
N PRO A 142 -14.57 -3.90 15.58
CA PRO A 142 -15.66 -4.52 16.31
C PRO A 142 -16.87 -4.69 15.39
N ARG A 143 -17.35 -5.91 15.22
CA ARG A 143 -18.66 -6.14 14.58
C ARG A 143 -19.72 -5.67 15.52
N THR A 144 -20.42 -4.59 15.19
CA THR A 144 -21.66 -4.17 15.87
C THR A 144 -22.78 -5.12 15.54
#